data_bb66fc0cd05394d01a41dffacded0ab2
#
_entry.id   bb66fc0cd05394d01a41dffacded0ab2
#
_cell.length_a   1.000
_cell.length_b   1.000
_cell.length_c   1.000
_cell.angle_alpha   90.00
_cell.angle_beta   90.00
_cell.angle_gamma   90.00
#
_symmetry.space_group_name_H-M   'P 1'
#
loop_
_entity.id
_entity.type
_entity.pdbx_description
1 polymer ?
#
loop_
_entity_poly.entity_id
_entity_poly.type
_entity_poly.pdbx_seq_one_letter_code
_entity_poly.pdbx_strand_id
1 'polypeptide(L)'
;MKIAAVCQSGLGSSFMIQMNIDSVLKEEQVDTDNIEVTHFDTGGLNVNAADYFFLGSDLAEQAADLPQDRVFILKSIIDKNELQEKINALLDKEGLKHA
;
A
#
# COMPACT_ATOMS: atom_id res chain seq x y z
N MET A 1 -4.43 -11.32 -3.79
CA MET A 1 -4.17 -10.31 -2.76
C MET A 1 -4.37 -8.91 -3.36
N LYS A 2 -5.06 -8.06 -2.67
CA LYS A 2 -5.34 -6.71 -3.13
C LYS A 2 -4.65 -5.70 -2.22
N ILE A 3 -3.86 -4.81 -2.82
CA ILE A 3 -3.14 -3.75 -2.11
C ILE A 3 -3.72 -2.41 -2.56
N ALA A 4 -4.11 -1.59 -1.61
CA ALA A 4 -4.70 -0.29 -1.90
C ALA A 4 -3.78 0.85 -1.48
N ALA A 5 -3.62 1.83 -2.35
CA ALA A 5 -3.01 3.10 -2.02
C ALA A 5 -4.13 4.11 -1.75
N VAL A 6 -4.08 4.80 -0.64
CA VAL A 6 -5.15 5.69 -0.20
C VAL A 6 -4.64 7.11 -0.01
N CYS A 7 -5.37 8.09 -0.50
CA CYS A 7 -5.08 9.50 -0.24
C CYS A 7 -6.38 10.25 0.01
N GLN A 8 -6.26 11.47 0.51
CA GLN A 8 -7.41 12.26 0.93
C GLN A 8 -8.36 12.59 -0.22
N SER A 9 -7.82 12.89 -1.39
CA SER A 9 -8.61 13.34 -2.53
C SER A 9 -8.79 12.28 -3.62
N GLY A 10 -8.08 11.15 -3.54
CA GLY A 10 -8.08 10.15 -4.59
C GLY A 10 -7.36 10.55 -5.86
N LEU A 11 -6.73 11.73 -5.88
CA LEU A 11 -6.03 12.29 -7.03
C LEU A 11 -4.55 12.46 -6.72
N GLY A 12 -3.69 12.14 -7.67
CA GLY A 12 -2.26 12.39 -7.58
C GLY A 12 -1.53 11.51 -6.57
N SER A 13 -1.67 11.79 -5.27
CA SER A 13 -0.89 11.12 -4.23
C SER A 13 -1.10 9.61 -4.19
N SER A 14 -2.35 9.15 -4.21
CA SER A 14 -2.63 7.71 -4.20
C SER A 14 -2.15 7.04 -5.48
N PHE A 15 -2.25 7.74 -6.60
CA PHE A 15 -1.74 7.25 -7.87
C PHE A 15 -0.22 7.09 -7.83
N MET A 16 0.49 8.06 -7.23
CA MET A 16 1.95 7.98 -7.05
C MET A 16 2.33 6.78 -6.17
N ILE A 17 1.61 6.59 -5.07
CA ILE A 17 1.86 5.44 -4.19
C ILE A 17 1.65 4.14 -4.98
N GLN A 18 0.58 4.06 -5.73
CA GLN A 18 0.28 2.89 -6.56
C GLN A 18 1.41 2.61 -7.55
N MET A 19 1.87 3.62 -8.27
CA MET A 19 2.97 3.47 -9.23
C MET A 19 4.25 3.01 -8.54
N ASN A 20 4.54 3.54 -7.37
CA ASN A 20 5.72 3.16 -6.62
C ASN A 20 5.62 1.72 -6.10
N ILE A 21 4.44 1.29 -5.67
CA ILE A 21 4.22 -0.11 -5.28
C ILE A 21 4.48 -1.04 -6.47
N ASP A 22 3.91 -0.73 -7.63
CA ASP A 22 4.13 -1.52 -8.84
C ASP A 22 5.61 -1.59 -9.19
N SER A 23 6.30 -0.46 -9.10
CA SER A 23 7.74 -0.38 -9.39
C SER A 23 8.56 -1.24 -8.44
N VAL A 24 8.26 -1.18 -7.14
CA VAL A 24 8.97 -1.99 -6.14
C VAL A 24 8.72 -3.48 -6.37
N LEU A 25 7.49 -3.87 -6.65
CA LEU A 25 7.16 -5.28 -6.91
C LEU A 25 7.93 -5.80 -8.12
N LYS A 26 8.08 -4.99 -9.17
CA LYS A 26 8.89 -5.36 -10.34
C LYS A 26 10.37 -5.50 -9.98
N GLU A 27 10.91 -4.54 -9.23
CA GLU A 27 12.30 -4.56 -8.81
C GLU A 27 12.62 -5.74 -7.91
N GLU A 28 11.66 -6.13 -7.08
CA GLU A 28 11.78 -7.28 -6.19
C GLU A 28 11.50 -8.61 -6.90
N GLN A 29 11.21 -8.58 -8.18
CA GLN A 29 10.91 -9.76 -9.00
C GLN A 29 9.78 -10.60 -8.43
N VAL A 30 8.76 -9.93 -7.89
CA VAL A 30 7.59 -10.59 -7.32
C VAL A 30 6.65 -11.02 -8.42
N ASP A 31 6.09 -12.22 -8.29
CA ASP A 31 5.02 -12.69 -9.18
C ASP A 31 3.75 -11.91 -8.84
N THR A 32 3.32 -11.04 -9.76
CA THR A 32 2.16 -10.17 -9.55
C THR A 32 0.86 -10.72 -10.11
N ASP A 33 0.84 -11.95 -10.61
CA ASP A 33 -0.36 -12.53 -11.21
C ASP A 33 -1.54 -12.58 -10.24
N ASN A 34 -1.25 -12.75 -8.95
CA ASN A 34 -2.27 -12.82 -7.90
C ASN A 34 -2.30 -11.57 -7.03
N ILE A 35 -1.64 -10.49 -7.46
CA ILE A 35 -1.58 -9.23 -6.71
C ILE A 35 -2.24 -8.13 -7.54
N GLU A 36 -3.28 -7.54 -6.99
CA GLU A 36 -3.92 -6.36 -7.57
C GLU A 36 -3.51 -5.14 -6.78
N VAL A 37 -3.02 -4.11 -7.46
CA VAL A 37 -2.69 -2.82 -6.83
C VAL A 37 -3.69 -1.80 -7.34
N THR A 38 -4.36 -1.12 -6.42
CA THR A 38 -5.38 -0.13 -6.74
C THR A 38 -5.15 1.15 -5.93
N HIS A 39 -5.96 2.16 -6.19
CA HIS A 39 -5.94 3.40 -5.41
C HIS A 39 -7.36 3.93 -5.26
N PHE A 40 -7.62 4.62 -4.15
CA PHE A 40 -8.89 5.30 -3.92
C PHE A 40 -8.72 6.37 -2.85
N ASP A 41 -9.77 7.18 -2.67
CA ASP A 41 -9.77 8.20 -1.61
C ASP A 41 -10.31 7.63 -0.29
N THR A 42 -10.30 8.48 0.76
CA THR A 42 -10.76 8.05 2.08
C THR A 42 -12.25 7.69 2.10
N GLY A 43 -13.02 8.17 1.13
CA GLY A 43 -14.44 7.80 1.03
C GLY A 43 -14.66 6.33 0.71
N GLY A 44 -13.67 5.68 0.07
CA GLY A 44 -13.73 4.25 -0.22
C GLY A 44 -13.06 3.38 0.83
N LEU A 45 -12.56 3.97 1.91
CA LEU A 45 -11.74 3.27 2.90
C LEU A 45 -12.61 2.42 3.82
N ASN A 46 -12.48 1.10 3.71
CA ASN A 46 -13.15 0.17 4.62
C ASN A 46 -12.39 -1.15 4.64
N VAL A 47 -12.65 -1.97 5.65
CA VAL A 47 -11.91 -3.22 5.88
C VAL A 47 -12.03 -4.21 4.72
N ASN A 48 -13.09 -4.12 3.93
CA ASN A 48 -13.33 -5.03 2.81
C ASN A 48 -12.83 -4.48 1.47
N ALA A 49 -12.30 -3.25 1.45
CA ALA A 49 -11.87 -2.61 0.21
C ALA A 49 -10.59 -3.23 -0.35
N ALA A 50 -9.71 -3.72 0.52
CA ALA A 50 -8.45 -4.35 0.12
C ALA A 50 -7.94 -5.24 1.25
N ASP A 51 -6.91 -6.03 0.95
CA ASP A 51 -6.23 -6.85 1.96
C ASP A 51 -5.21 -6.04 2.75
N TYR A 52 -4.55 -5.09 2.09
CA TYR A 52 -3.55 -4.21 2.69
C TYR A 52 -3.75 -2.78 2.23
N PHE A 53 -3.43 -1.84 3.11
CA PHE A 53 -3.63 -0.41 2.86
C PHE A 53 -2.33 0.34 3.07
N PHE A 54 -1.93 1.13 2.07
CA PHE A 54 -0.77 2.04 2.16
C PHE A 54 -1.29 3.47 2.08
N LEU A 55 -0.98 4.27 3.10
CA LEU A 55 -1.44 5.64 3.15
C LEU A 55 -0.42 6.53 3.86
N GLY A 56 -0.51 7.83 3.62
CA GLY A 56 0.36 8.80 4.26
C GLY A 56 0.02 8.99 5.73
N SER A 57 0.97 9.51 6.50
CA SER A 57 0.79 9.73 7.93
C SER A 57 -0.33 10.73 8.24
N ASP A 58 -0.68 11.60 7.29
CA ASP A 58 -1.78 12.54 7.42
C ASP A 58 -3.15 11.83 7.48
N LEU A 59 -3.22 10.57 7.06
CA LEU A 59 -4.45 9.79 7.07
C LEU A 59 -4.47 8.71 8.16
N ALA A 60 -3.55 8.78 9.12
CA ALA A 60 -3.45 7.77 10.17
C ALA A 60 -4.73 7.66 11.01
N GLU A 61 -5.42 8.78 11.26
CA GLU A 61 -6.66 8.79 12.02
C GLU A 61 -7.78 8.05 11.27
N GLN A 62 -7.87 8.24 9.96
CA GLN A 62 -8.87 7.56 9.14
C GLN A 62 -8.63 6.06 9.09
N ALA A 63 -7.41 5.63 9.26
CA ALA A 63 -7.05 4.22 9.26
C ALA A 63 -7.18 3.56 10.63
N ALA A 64 -7.51 4.31 11.67
CA ALA A 64 -7.56 3.79 13.05
C ALA A 64 -8.60 2.67 13.22
N ASP A 65 -9.66 2.69 12.43
CA ASP A 65 -10.73 1.69 12.50
C ASP A 65 -10.43 0.42 11.68
N LEU A 66 -9.32 0.41 10.95
CA LEU A 66 -8.91 -0.76 10.16
C LEU A 66 -8.05 -1.69 11.00
N PRO A 67 -7.98 -2.99 10.65
CA PRO A 67 -7.02 -3.89 11.28
C PRO A 67 -5.59 -3.37 11.10
N GLN A 68 -4.93 -3.07 12.19
CA GLN A 68 -3.62 -2.39 12.15
C GLN A 68 -2.52 -3.26 11.55
N ASP A 69 -2.68 -4.57 11.59
CA ASP A 69 -1.75 -5.50 10.94
C ASP A 69 -1.84 -5.47 9.41
N ARG A 70 -2.86 -4.80 8.88
CA ARG A 70 -3.07 -4.65 7.42
C ARG A 70 -2.83 -3.22 6.95
N VAL A 71 -2.39 -2.33 7.81
CA VAL A 71 -2.21 -0.91 7.51
C VAL A 71 -0.73 -0.57 7.56
N PHE A 72 -0.25 0.08 6.49
CA PHE A 72 1.12 0.58 6.40
C PHE A 72 1.08 2.10 6.25
N ILE A 73 1.59 2.80 7.25
CA ILE A 73 1.63 4.27 7.26
C ILE A 73 2.99 4.71 6.72
N LEU A 74 2.97 5.59 5.72
CA LEU A 74 4.16 6.13 5.09
C LEU A 74 4.43 7.53 5.67
N LYS A 75 5.62 7.75 6.19
CA LYS A 75 6.04 9.08 6.64
C LYS A 75 6.19 10.04 5.47
N SER A 76 6.67 9.53 4.36
CA SER A 76 6.77 10.29 3.12
C SER A 76 6.29 9.42 1.97
N ILE A 77 5.26 9.86 1.26
CA ILE A 77 4.69 9.11 0.13
C ILE A 77 5.62 9.08 -1.08
N ILE A 78 6.65 9.94 -1.09
CA ILE A 78 7.64 9.97 -2.17
C ILE A 78 8.93 9.24 -1.82
N ASP A 79 9.05 8.70 -0.61
CA ASP A 79 10.24 7.96 -0.19
C ASP A 79 10.11 6.50 -0.61
N LYS A 80 10.75 6.17 -1.72
CA LYS A 80 10.70 4.82 -2.28
C LYS A 80 11.38 3.80 -1.37
N ASN A 81 12.42 4.21 -0.63
CA ASN A 81 13.11 3.30 0.29
C ASN A 81 12.21 2.89 1.45
N GLU A 82 11.46 3.83 2.01
CA GLU A 82 10.48 3.53 3.05
C GLU A 82 9.40 2.58 2.53
N LEU A 83 8.91 2.86 1.34
CA LEU A 83 7.89 2.02 0.71
C LEU A 83 8.42 0.60 0.47
N GLN A 84 9.66 0.48 0.01
CA GLN A 84 10.28 -0.81 -0.24
C GLN A 84 10.40 -1.64 1.04
N GLU A 85 10.79 -1.02 2.14
CA GLU A 85 10.86 -1.70 3.44
C GLU A 85 9.49 -2.25 3.86
N LYS A 86 8.45 -1.44 3.69
CA LYS A 86 7.11 -1.85 4.08
C LYS A 86 6.55 -2.94 3.16
N ILE A 87 6.84 -2.86 1.87
CA ILE A 87 6.43 -3.90 0.94
C ILE A 87 7.17 -5.22 1.24
N ASN A 88 8.46 -5.16 1.56
CA ASN A 88 9.19 -6.36 1.94
C ASN A 88 8.60 -7.01 3.19
N ALA A 89 8.22 -6.20 4.18
CA ALA A 89 7.55 -6.71 5.38
C ALA A 89 6.23 -7.40 5.04
N LEU A 90 5.46 -6.82 4.13
CA LEU A 90 4.21 -7.41 3.67
C LEU A 90 4.45 -8.73 2.94
N LEU A 91 5.44 -8.76 2.06
CA LEU A 91 5.76 -9.97 1.30
C LEU A 91 6.24 -11.10 2.22
N ASP A 92 7.06 -10.77 3.21
CA ASP A 92 7.51 -11.75 4.20
C ASP A 92 6.34 -12.28 5.02
N LYS A 93 5.42 -11.39 5.41
CA LYS A 93 4.22 -11.76 6.17
C LYS A 93 3.34 -12.72 5.38
N GLU A 94 3.24 -12.52 4.07
CA GLU A 94 2.43 -13.37 3.18
C GLU A 94 3.21 -14.59 2.69
N GLY A 95 4.48 -14.71 3.04
CA GLY A 95 5.31 -15.81 2.59
C GLY A 95 5.65 -15.78 1.11
N LEU A 96 5.62 -14.61 0.49
CA LEU A 96 5.92 -14.45 -0.94
C LEU A 96 7.41 -14.24 -1.14
N LYS A 97 7.92 -14.82 -2.22
CA LYS A 97 9.33 -14.65 -2.56
C LYS A 97 9.58 -13.29 -3.20
N HIS A 98 10.69 -12.68 -2.85
CA HIS A 98 11.13 -11.41 -3.43
C HIS A 98 12.66 -11.36 -3.45
N ALA A 99 13.17 -10.43 -4.24
CA ALA A 99 14.63 -10.26 -4.35
C ALA A 99 15.23 -9.70 -3.07
#